data_8546bcf3b2e077d3e64474953a30ac5d
#
_entry.id   8546bcf3b2e077d3e64474953a30ac5d
#
_cell.length_a   1.000
_cell.length_b   1.000
_cell.length_c   1.000
_cell.angle_alpha   90.00
_cell.angle_beta   90.00
_cell.angle_gamma   90.00
#
_symmetry.space_group_name_H-M   'P 1'
#
loop_
_entity.id
_entity.type
_entity.pdbx_description
1 polymer ?
#
loop_
_entity_poly.entity_id
_entity_poly.type
_entity_poly.pdbx_seq_one_letter_code
_entity_poly.pdbx_strand_id
1 'polypeptide(L)'
;MRTHPASTLPPTKGTRVHQHPIKMAKSTSDIFMSIKPEHMQNIASGSKNHEYRGYLLPSSIKHIWFYTTSPIQRIEYMARISSGKIPGQVPDDGGIGNAEFNAGLKESKYGYEILALWRLKMPVSLKEALAEGFLKGAPQKYCWVSLDFLGRFPLDGQDLLFSRTDGVQFMEEDQCDRLDLAG
;
A
#
# COMPACT_ATOMS: atom_id res chain seq x y z
N MET A 1 9.74 -78.79 -24.06
CA MET A 1 9.40 -77.61 -23.19
C MET A 1 10.24 -76.43 -23.67
N ARG A 2 9.62 -75.43 -24.28
CA ARG A 2 10.28 -74.19 -24.74
C ARG A 2 9.87 -73.06 -23.83
N THR A 3 10.82 -72.51 -23.11
CA THR A 3 10.64 -71.36 -22.22
C THR A 3 10.78 -70.05 -23.03
N HIS A 4 9.78 -69.23 -23.03
CA HIS A 4 9.78 -67.85 -23.61
C HIS A 4 10.51 -66.92 -22.68
N PRO A 5 11.35 -65.95 -23.14
CA PRO A 5 11.93 -64.94 -22.35
C PRO A 5 10.88 -63.72 -22.15
N ALA A 6 10.84 -63.21 -20.95
CA ALA A 6 10.04 -62.06 -20.59
C ALA A 6 10.57 -60.79 -21.28
N SER A 7 9.67 -60.06 -21.96
CA SER A 7 9.92 -58.74 -22.55
C SER A 7 9.90 -57.66 -21.48
N THR A 8 11.05 -57.04 -21.22
CA THR A 8 11.18 -55.91 -20.31
C THR A 8 10.96 -54.61 -21.09
N LEU A 9 9.87 -53.88 -20.79
CA LEU A 9 9.60 -52.55 -21.34
C LEU A 9 10.54 -51.51 -20.72
N PRO A 10 11.08 -50.54 -21.50
CA PRO A 10 11.92 -49.47 -20.96
C PRO A 10 11.09 -48.43 -20.18
N PRO A 11 11.68 -47.76 -19.16
CA PRO A 11 10.98 -46.75 -18.36
C PRO A 11 10.68 -45.53 -19.21
N THR A 12 9.42 -45.12 -19.20
CA THR A 12 8.94 -43.89 -19.82
C THR A 12 9.59 -42.66 -19.13
N LYS A 13 10.38 -41.89 -19.89
CA LYS A 13 10.92 -40.59 -19.43
C LYS A 13 9.76 -39.63 -19.17
N GLY A 14 9.50 -39.34 -17.89
CA GLY A 14 8.52 -38.32 -17.48
C GLY A 14 8.89 -36.96 -18.06
N THR A 15 8.03 -36.45 -18.90
CA THR A 15 8.16 -35.10 -19.46
C THR A 15 8.02 -34.09 -18.32
N ARG A 16 9.14 -33.45 -17.95
CA ARG A 16 9.18 -32.38 -16.96
C ARG A 16 8.47 -31.18 -17.57
N VAL A 17 7.18 -30.99 -17.22
CA VAL A 17 6.41 -29.78 -17.60
C VAL A 17 7.10 -28.61 -16.94
N HIS A 18 7.78 -27.77 -17.72
CA HIS A 18 8.27 -26.48 -17.28
C HIS A 18 7.05 -25.57 -17.09
N GLN A 19 6.55 -25.50 -15.85
CA GLN A 19 5.59 -24.48 -15.50
C GLN A 19 6.32 -23.13 -15.52
N HIS A 20 6.06 -22.32 -16.54
CA HIS A 20 6.47 -20.92 -16.55
C HIS A 20 5.81 -20.24 -15.35
N PRO A 21 6.55 -19.49 -14.53
CA PRO A 21 5.96 -18.77 -13.43
C PRO A 21 4.88 -17.83 -13.98
N ILE A 22 3.63 -18.02 -13.58
CA ILE A 22 2.51 -17.15 -13.94
C ILE A 22 2.86 -15.76 -13.39
N LYS A 23 3.15 -14.81 -14.28
CA LYS A 23 3.45 -13.44 -13.91
C LYS A 23 2.15 -12.82 -13.38
N MET A 24 2.03 -12.69 -12.06
CA MET A 24 0.87 -12.07 -11.43
C MET A 24 0.66 -10.66 -11.97
N ALA A 25 -0.56 -10.35 -12.41
CA ALA A 25 -0.95 -9.01 -12.83
C ALA A 25 -0.77 -8.04 -11.66
N LYS A 26 -0.35 -6.80 -11.95
CA LYS A 26 -0.03 -5.80 -10.95
C LYS A 26 -1.02 -4.63 -11.00
N SER A 27 -1.27 -4.04 -9.84
CA SER A 27 -1.99 -2.77 -9.73
C SER A 27 -1.24 -1.66 -10.46
N THR A 28 -1.97 -0.65 -10.89
CA THR A 28 -1.44 0.61 -11.44
C THR A 28 -1.54 1.76 -10.44
N SER A 29 -2.18 1.55 -9.30
CA SER A 29 -2.45 2.56 -8.27
C SER A 29 -1.93 2.22 -6.88
N ASP A 30 -1.49 0.97 -6.67
CA ASP A 30 -1.10 0.45 -5.35
C ASP A 30 0.34 -0.02 -5.35
N ILE A 31 1.10 0.41 -4.34
CA ILE A 31 2.49 0.03 -4.16
C ILE A 31 2.76 -0.47 -2.75
N PHE A 32 3.73 -1.40 -2.61
CA PHE A 32 4.40 -1.67 -1.34
C PHE A 32 5.55 -0.69 -1.17
N MET A 33 5.70 -0.15 0.04
CA MET A 33 6.78 0.76 0.41
C MET A 33 7.26 0.46 1.83
N SER A 34 8.58 0.43 2.03
CA SER A 34 9.15 0.25 3.37
C SER A 34 9.05 1.53 4.20
N ILE A 35 8.78 1.35 5.50
CA ILE A 35 8.76 2.42 6.49
C ILE A 35 9.40 1.92 7.80
N LYS A 36 10.11 2.81 8.52
CA LYS A 36 10.65 2.49 9.84
C LYS A 36 9.51 2.40 10.87
N PRO A 37 9.62 1.52 11.90
CA PRO A 37 8.58 1.35 12.92
C PRO A 37 8.14 2.66 13.58
N GLU A 38 9.09 3.53 13.95
CA GLU A 38 8.83 4.83 14.55
C GLU A 38 7.94 5.72 13.66
N HIS A 39 8.27 5.81 12.36
CA HIS A 39 7.48 6.62 11.43
C HIS A 39 6.08 6.04 11.22
N MET A 40 5.97 4.70 11.17
CA MET A 40 4.65 4.06 11.05
C MET A 40 3.79 4.31 12.29
N GLN A 41 4.38 4.23 13.47
CA GLN A 41 3.69 4.52 14.73
C GLN A 41 3.21 5.98 14.76
N ASN A 42 4.04 6.94 14.36
CA ASN A 42 3.69 8.35 14.29
C ASN A 42 2.56 8.63 13.26
N ILE A 43 2.53 7.89 12.15
CA ILE A 43 1.41 7.97 11.19
C ILE A 43 0.14 7.38 11.82
N ALA A 44 0.23 6.21 12.45
CA ALA A 44 -0.92 5.52 13.04
C ALA A 44 -1.53 6.31 14.22
N SER A 45 -0.72 7.06 14.98
CA SER A 45 -1.18 7.96 16.05
C SER A 45 -1.72 9.30 15.55
N GLY A 46 -1.54 9.61 14.24
CA GLY A 46 -1.90 10.90 13.66
C GLY A 46 -0.89 12.03 13.88
N SER A 47 0.18 11.80 14.65
CA SER A 47 1.22 12.80 14.93
C SER A 47 2.04 13.16 13.68
N LYS A 48 2.16 12.23 12.73
CA LYS A 48 2.80 12.42 11.43
C LYS A 48 1.76 12.28 10.33
N ASN A 49 1.51 13.34 9.61
CA ASN A 49 0.47 13.39 8.57
C ASN A 49 1.01 13.36 7.14
N HIS A 50 2.31 13.40 6.94
CA HIS A 50 2.96 13.29 5.63
C HIS A 50 4.08 12.25 5.65
N GLU A 51 4.19 11.46 4.60
CA GLU A 51 5.34 10.61 4.35
C GLU A 51 6.29 11.29 3.35
N TYR A 52 7.59 11.35 3.69
CA TYR A 52 8.59 12.11 2.94
C TYR A 52 9.53 11.20 2.16
N ARG A 53 9.75 11.53 0.87
CA ARG A 53 10.64 10.76 -0.03
C ARG A 53 11.52 11.68 -0.88
N GLY A 54 12.69 11.18 -1.24
CA GLY A 54 13.62 11.89 -2.14
C GLY A 54 13.22 11.81 -3.62
N TYR A 55 12.11 11.12 -3.96
CA TYR A 55 11.68 10.89 -5.33
C TYR A 55 10.17 11.09 -5.48
N LEU A 56 9.77 11.53 -6.68
CA LEU A 56 8.36 11.66 -7.04
C LEU A 56 7.77 10.28 -7.37
N LEU A 57 6.61 9.99 -6.78
CA LEU A 57 5.80 8.83 -7.16
C LEU A 57 4.99 9.16 -8.44
N PRO A 58 4.77 8.17 -9.33
CA PRO A 58 3.84 8.32 -10.44
C PRO A 58 2.46 8.81 -9.98
N SER A 59 1.83 9.69 -10.74
CA SER A 59 0.53 10.29 -10.41
C SER A 59 -0.62 9.27 -10.33
N SER A 60 -0.43 8.10 -10.92
CA SER A 60 -1.38 7.00 -10.85
C SER A 60 -1.45 6.36 -9.46
N ILE A 61 -0.39 6.48 -8.64
CA ILE A 61 -0.36 5.87 -7.31
C ILE A 61 -1.30 6.62 -6.38
N LYS A 62 -2.21 5.87 -5.75
CA LYS A 62 -3.21 6.36 -4.80
C LYS A 62 -3.03 5.74 -3.42
N HIS A 63 -2.45 4.53 -3.37
CA HIS A 63 -2.34 3.74 -2.14
C HIS A 63 -0.91 3.27 -1.89
N ILE A 64 -0.50 3.33 -0.63
CA ILE A 64 0.75 2.74 -0.14
C ILE A 64 0.41 1.67 0.88
N TRP A 65 0.83 0.44 0.61
CA TRP A 65 0.83 -0.67 1.55
C TRP A 65 2.18 -0.67 2.27
N PHE A 66 2.19 -0.24 3.53
CA PHE A 66 3.41 -0.07 4.28
C PHE A 66 3.96 -1.41 4.79
N TYR A 67 5.18 -1.72 4.34
CA TYR A 67 6.00 -2.74 4.94
C TYR A 67 6.84 -2.10 6.06
N THR A 68 6.47 -2.38 7.31
CA THR A 68 7.22 -1.91 8.49
C THR A 68 8.49 -2.73 8.62
N THR A 69 9.66 -2.07 8.63
CA THR A 69 10.97 -2.72 8.64
C THR A 69 11.27 -3.40 9.99
N SER A 70 12.48 -4.00 10.11
CA SER A 70 12.93 -4.64 11.37
C SER A 70 12.75 -3.69 12.58
N PRO A 71 12.33 -4.23 13.75
CA PRO A 71 12.10 -5.65 14.08
C PRO A 71 10.72 -6.18 13.68
N ILE A 72 9.83 -5.34 13.18
CA ILE A 72 8.41 -5.67 12.92
C ILE A 72 8.26 -6.60 11.71
N GLN A 73 8.89 -6.29 10.59
CA GLN A 73 9.00 -7.09 9.35
C GLN A 73 7.65 -7.62 8.82
N ARG A 74 6.66 -6.73 8.69
CA ARG A 74 5.33 -7.10 8.15
C ARG A 74 4.64 -5.95 7.43
N ILE A 75 3.68 -6.29 6.57
CA ILE A 75 2.71 -5.38 5.98
C ILE A 75 1.52 -5.34 6.93
N GLU A 76 1.25 -4.17 7.51
CA GLU A 76 0.23 -4.01 8.56
C GLU A 76 -0.71 -2.84 8.31
N TYR A 77 -0.31 -1.87 7.51
CA TYR A 77 -1.09 -0.68 7.22
C TYR A 77 -1.17 -0.40 5.73
N MET A 78 -2.29 0.17 5.33
CA MET A 78 -2.47 0.76 4.01
C MET A 78 -2.93 2.21 4.16
N ALA A 79 -2.32 3.11 3.39
CA ALA A 79 -2.68 4.52 3.35
C ALA A 79 -3.17 4.94 1.97
N ARG A 80 -4.22 5.76 1.92
CA ARG A 80 -4.54 6.59 0.77
C ARG A 80 -3.74 7.89 0.89
N ILE A 81 -3.11 8.31 -0.21
CA ILE A 81 -2.20 9.44 -0.21
C ILE A 81 -2.61 10.52 -1.22
N SER A 82 -2.16 11.76 -0.94
CA SER A 82 -2.24 12.87 -1.89
C SER A 82 -1.20 12.72 -3.02
N SER A 83 -1.27 13.62 -4.01
CA SER A 83 -0.13 13.91 -4.90
C SER A 83 1.08 14.41 -4.10
N GLY A 84 2.28 14.27 -4.67
CA GLY A 84 3.51 14.75 -4.05
C GLY A 84 3.53 16.29 -3.94
N LYS A 85 3.79 16.79 -2.74
CA LYS A 85 3.98 18.21 -2.41
C LYS A 85 5.48 18.50 -2.30
N ILE A 86 5.91 19.67 -2.74
CA ILE A 86 7.28 20.16 -2.56
C ILE A 86 7.39 21.04 -1.29
N PRO A 87 8.60 21.40 -0.81
CA PRO A 87 8.78 22.33 0.31
C PRO A 87 7.98 23.63 0.13
N GLY A 88 7.33 24.07 1.17
CA GLY A 88 6.41 25.22 1.17
C GLY A 88 4.96 24.89 0.82
N GLN A 89 4.65 23.67 0.37
CA GLN A 89 3.28 23.23 0.05
C GLN A 89 2.62 22.37 1.14
N VAL A 90 3.39 21.92 2.11
CA VAL A 90 2.87 21.14 3.23
C VAL A 90 2.31 22.10 4.30
N PRO A 91 1.08 21.88 4.82
CA PRO A 91 0.53 22.70 5.88
C PRO A 91 1.42 22.70 7.13
N ASP A 92 1.54 23.87 7.77
CA ASP A 92 2.20 24.00 9.08
C ASP A 92 1.16 23.78 10.20
N ASP A 93 0.73 22.54 10.34
CA ASP A 93 -0.32 22.08 11.25
C ASP A 93 0.22 21.31 12.46
N GLY A 94 1.52 21.42 12.73
CA GLY A 94 2.20 20.70 13.81
C GLY A 94 2.52 19.23 13.50
N GLY A 95 2.24 18.75 12.29
CA GLY A 95 2.62 17.40 11.88
C GLY A 95 4.12 17.18 11.92
N ILE A 96 4.56 16.04 12.49
CA ILE A 96 5.99 15.72 12.63
C ILE A 96 6.70 15.78 11.27
N GLY A 97 7.69 16.67 11.21
CA GLY A 97 8.58 16.85 10.06
C GLY A 97 8.06 17.83 9.02
N ASN A 98 6.89 18.47 9.19
CA ASN A 98 6.33 19.43 8.24
C ASN A 98 7.16 20.71 8.18
N ALA A 99 7.48 21.28 9.34
CA ALA A 99 8.28 22.51 9.44
C ALA A 99 9.69 22.31 8.83
N GLU A 100 10.38 21.24 9.19
CA GLU A 100 11.73 20.94 8.66
C GLU A 100 11.71 20.67 7.16
N PHE A 101 10.64 20.01 6.65
CA PHE A 101 10.47 19.78 5.23
C PHE A 101 10.29 21.09 4.47
N ASN A 102 9.37 21.95 4.94
CA ASN A 102 9.13 23.26 4.33
C ASN A 102 10.36 24.18 4.37
N ALA A 103 11.15 24.10 5.43
CA ALA A 103 12.40 24.84 5.56
C ALA A 103 13.56 24.28 4.71
N GLY A 104 13.34 23.16 3.99
CA GLY A 104 14.38 22.51 3.17
C GLY A 104 15.46 21.81 3.99
N LEU A 105 15.22 21.54 5.26
CA LEU A 105 16.18 20.89 6.18
C LEU A 105 16.20 19.36 6.04
N LYS A 106 15.32 18.78 5.22
CA LYS A 106 15.28 17.34 4.92
C LYS A 106 15.91 17.04 3.56
N GLU A 107 16.55 15.88 3.45
CA GLU A 107 17.01 15.34 2.15
C GLU A 107 15.84 14.95 1.22
N SER A 108 14.65 14.75 1.79
CA SER A 108 13.44 14.43 1.06
C SER A 108 12.96 15.61 0.22
N LYS A 109 12.53 15.34 -1.01
CA LYS A 109 12.09 16.36 -1.97
C LYS A 109 10.56 16.44 -2.13
N TYR A 110 9.86 15.39 -1.70
CA TYR A 110 8.41 15.26 -1.85
C TYR A 110 7.77 14.76 -0.56
N GLY A 111 6.66 15.38 -0.18
CA GLY A 111 5.79 14.98 0.92
C GLY A 111 4.46 14.45 0.39
N TYR A 112 4.01 13.33 0.89
CA TYR A 112 2.72 12.71 0.53
C TYR A 112 1.84 12.72 1.76
N GLU A 113 0.75 13.48 1.72
CA GLU A 113 -0.22 13.53 2.81
C GLU A 113 -0.93 12.20 2.95
N ILE A 114 -1.10 11.75 4.19
CA ILE A 114 -1.87 10.56 4.53
C ILE A 114 -3.34 10.97 4.68
N LEU A 115 -4.12 10.73 3.65
CA LEU A 115 -5.54 11.11 3.57
C LEU A 115 -6.44 10.15 4.32
N ALA A 116 -6.08 8.87 4.34
CA ALA A 116 -6.76 7.87 5.13
C ALA A 116 -5.79 6.74 5.47
N LEU A 117 -6.02 6.06 6.58
CA LEU A 117 -5.20 4.94 7.04
C LEU A 117 -6.09 3.79 7.47
N TRP A 118 -5.79 2.60 6.98
CA TRP A 118 -6.38 1.34 7.39
C TRP A 118 -5.33 0.46 8.05
N ARG A 119 -5.74 -0.29 9.07
CA ARG A 119 -4.96 -1.38 9.64
C ARG A 119 -5.51 -2.71 9.13
N LEU A 120 -4.62 -3.56 8.67
CA LEU A 120 -4.98 -4.90 8.24
C LEU A 120 -5.38 -5.75 9.46
N LYS A 121 -6.56 -6.38 9.40
CA LYS A 121 -7.00 -7.33 10.44
C LYS A 121 -6.07 -8.55 10.54
N MET A 122 -5.45 -8.91 9.42
CA MET A 122 -4.46 -9.97 9.33
C MET A 122 -3.18 -9.41 8.70
N PRO A 123 -2.24 -8.90 9.53
CA PRO A 123 -0.95 -8.45 9.04
C PRO A 123 -0.17 -9.57 8.34
N VAL A 124 0.53 -9.24 7.25
CA VAL A 124 1.28 -10.21 6.44
C VAL A 124 2.77 -10.06 6.76
N SER A 125 3.38 -11.10 7.33
CA SER A 125 4.82 -11.12 7.61
C SER A 125 5.64 -11.12 6.32
N LEU A 126 6.91 -10.70 6.39
CA LEU A 126 7.83 -10.80 5.26
C LEU A 126 7.95 -12.25 4.76
N LYS A 127 8.01 -13.20 5.69
CA LYS A 127 8.10 -14.62 5.36
C LYS A 127 6.91 -15.10 4.54
N GLU A 128 5.70 -14.74 4.93
CA GLU A 128 4.47 -15.05 4.20
C GLU A 128 4.43 -14.34 2.85
N ALA A 129 4.76 -13.04 2.81
CA ALA A 129 4.79 -12.27 1.57
C ALA A 129 5.78 -12.83 0.54
N LEU A 130 6.92 -13.40 0.99
CA LEU A 130 7.88 -14.09 0.14
C LEU A 130 7.36 -15.44 -0.34
N ALA A 131 6.76 -16.23 0.56
CA ALA A 131 6.22 -17.56 0.24
C ALA A 131 5.08 -17.47 -0.78
N GLU A 132 4.21 -16.48 -0.66
CA GLU A 132 3.09 -16.21 -1.57
C GLU A 132 3.52 -15.46 -2.85
N GLY A 133 4.78 -15.04 -2.96
CA GLY A 133 5.29 -14.31 -4.11
C GLY A 133 4.81 -12.87 -4.23
N PHE A 134 4.19 -12.30 -3.20
CA PHE A 134 3.77 -10.89 -3.16
C PHE A 134 4.97 -9.94 -3.15
N LEU A 135 6.01 -10.31 -2.42
CA LEU A 135 7.29 -9.62 -2.37
C LEU A 135 8.43 -10.55 -2.79
N LYS A 136 9.54 -9.96 -3.25
CA LYS A 136 10.82 -10.66 -3.49
C LYS A 136 11.87 -10.36 -2.42
N GLY A 137 11.53 -9.53 -1.46
CA GLY A 137 12.33 -9.00 -0.37
C GLY A 137 11.69 -7.75 0.19
N ALA A 138 12.27 -7.17 1.24
CA ALA A 138 11.85 -5.85 1.74
C ALA A 138 11.99 -4.81 0.61
N PRO A 139 10.94 -4.02 0.31
CA PRO A 139 11.00 -3.01 -0.74
C PRO A 139 12.12 -1.99 -0.49
N GLN A 140 13.06 -1.82 -1.44
CA GLN A 140 14.14 -0.83 -1.31
C GLN A 140 13.67 0.59 -1.63
N LYS A 141 12.83 0.73 -2.64
CA LYS A 141 12.17 1.99 -3.01
C LYS A 141 10.66 1.82 -2.90
N TYR A 142 10.07 1.19 -3.88
CA TYR A 142 8.70 0.68 -3.88
C TYR A 142 8.57 -0.43 -4.94
N CYS A 143 7.53 -1.24 -4.81
CA CYS A 143 7.14 -2.18 -5.86
C CYS A 143 5.60 -2.25 -5.97
N TRP A 144 5.13 -2.55 -7.19
CA TRP A 144 3.70 -2.63 -7.46
C TRP A 144 3.07 -3.83 -6.75
N VAL A 145 1.93 -3.59 -6.13
CA VAL A 145 1.10 -4.64 -5.51
C VAL A 145 0.49 -5.53 -6.60
N SER A 146 0.42 -6.84 -6.37
CA SER A 146 -0.28 -7.76 -7.27
C SER A 146 -1.80 -7.65 -7.09
N LEU A 147 -2.56 -7.89 -8.18
CA LEU A 147 -4.03 -7.93 -8.08
C LEU A 147 -4.51 -9.07 -7.18
N ASP A 148 -3.74 -10.17 -7.12
CA ASP A 148 -4.01 -11.27 -6.21
C ASP A 148 -3.93 -10.87 -4.74
N PHE A 149 -2.92 -10.06 -4.36
CA PHE A 149 -2.85 -9.48 -3.02
C PHE A 149 -4.06 -8.58 -2.72
N LEU A 150 -4.44 -7.69 -3.64
CA LEU A 150 -5.59 -6.81 -3.46
C LEU A 150 -6.90 -7.59 -3.30
N GLY A 151 -7.08 -8.68 -4.07
CA GLY A 151 -8.23 -9.56 -3.95
C GLY A 151 -8.29 -10.30 -2.61
N ARG A 152 -7.13 -10.61 -2.01
CA ARG A 152 -7.04 -11.27 -0.70
C ARG A 152 -7.24 -10.31 0.47
N PHE A 153 -6.90 -9.03 0.31
CA PHE A 153 -6.98 -8.00 1.34
C PHE A 153 -7.83 -6.79 0.87
N PRO A 154 -9.14 -7.00 0.57
CA PRO A 154 -10.01 -5.90 0.16
C PRO A 154 -10.14 -4.86 1.29
N LEU A 155 -10.22 -3.58 0.91
CA LEU A 155 -10.19 -2.45 1.83
C LEU A 155 -11.40 -2.37 2.76
N ASP A 156 -12.57 -2.67 2.25
CA ASP A 156 -13.83 -2.71 3.00
C ASP A 156 -13.83 -3.75 4.12
N GLY A 157 -12.93 -4.74 4.01
CA GLY A 157 -12.69 -5.72 5.06
C GLY A 157 -11.71 -5.28 6.16
N GLN A 158 -11.01 -4.14 6.03
CA GLN A 158 -9.96 -3.71 6.95
C GLN A 158 -10.46 -2.66 7.96
N ASP A 159 -9.70 -2.45 9.04
CA ASP A 159 -10.04 -1.48 10.08
C ASP A 159 -9.63 -0.07 9.65
N LEU A 160 -10.59 0.80 9.30
CA LEU A 160 -10.32 2.20 9.04
C LEU A 160 -9.96 2.90 10.35
N LEU A 161 -8.72 3.41 10.47
CA LEU A 161 -8.27 4.15 11.65
C LEU A 161 -8.67 5.62 11.57
N PHE A 162 -8.50 6.24 10.41
CA PHE A 162 -9.00 7.58 10.12
C PHE A 162 -9.14 7.82 8.63
N SER A 163 -10.00 8.78 8.28
CA SER A 163 -10.09 9.37 6.94
C SER A 163 -10.19 10.88 7.09
N ARG A 164 -9.34 11.61 6.37
CA ARG A 164 -9.41 13.07 6.24
C ARG A 164 -10.18 13.35 4.97
N THR A 165 -11.25 14.10 5.08
CA THR A 165 -11.95 14.65 3.93
C THR A 165 -11.02 15.70 3.32
N ASP A 166 -10.67 15.55 2.04
CA ASP A 166 -10.13 16.66 1.26
C ASP A 166 -11.12 17.80 1.46
N GLY A 167 -10.65 18.99 1.87
CA GLY A 167 -11.49 20.10 2.31
C GLY A 167 -12.49 20.66 1.28
N VAL A 168 -13.32 19.78 0.77
CA VAL A 168 -14.56 20.09 0.08
C VAL A 168 -15.59 20.28 1.20
N GLN A 169 -15.77 21.52 1.63
CA GLN A 169 -17.00 21.92 2.31
C GLN A 169 -18.16 21.53 1.39
N PHE A 170 -18.86 20.46 1.72
CA PHE A 170 -20.25 20.33 1.31
C PHE A 170 -20.95 21.49 2.02
N MET A 171 -21.24 22.57 1.27
CA MET A 171 -22.26 23.52 1.68
C MET A 171 -23.54 22.70 1.74
N GLU A 172 -24.01 22.42 2.95
CA GLU A 172 -25.37 21.96 3.17
C GLU A 172 -26.28 23.03 2.53
N GLU A 173 -26.85 22.70 1.37
CA GLU A 173 -28.03 23.35 0.85
C GLU A 173 -29.21 22.92 1.74
N ASP A 174 -29.30 23.52 2.91
CA ASP A 174 -30.49 23.45 3.75
C ASP A 174 -30.91 24.89 4.04
N GLN A 175 -31.76 25.41 3.14
CA GLN A 175 -32.80 26.39 3.45
C GLN A 175 -33.38 27.02 2.19
N CYS A 176 -34.22 26.29 1.52
CA CYS A 176 -35.20 26.94 0.68
C CYS A 176 -36.48 26.12 0.69
N ASP A 177 -37.35 26.38 1.65
CA ASP A 177 -38.80 26.28 1.50
C ASP A 177 -39.50 26.66 2.81
N ARG A 178 -39.61 27.93 3.02
CA ARG A 178 -40.73 28.54 3.77
C ARG A 178 -41.01 29.87 3.13
N LEU A 179 -41.78 29.85 2.08
CA LEU A 179 -42.57 31.01 1.70
C LEU A 179 -44.03 30.68 1.99
N ASP A 180 -44.47 31.37 3.00
CA ASP A 180 -45.82 31.42 3.52
C ASP A 180 -46.89 31.63 2.45
N LEU A 181 -47.89 30.76 2.50
CA LEU A 181 -49.21 31.07 2.06
C LEU A 181 -49.95 31.74 3.25
N ALA A 182 -50.02 33.04 3.26
CA ALA A 182 -50.96 33.77 4.06
C ALA A 182 -51.36 35.06 3.30
N GLY A 183 -52.63 35.13 2.88
CA GLY A 183 -53.24 36.32 2.32
C GLY A 183 -54.39 35.96 1.42
#